data_83c0eb994dbc98e96f7e6f977bbf159a
#
_entry.id   83c0eb994dbc98e96f7e6f977bbf159a
#
_cell.length_a   1.000
_cell.length_b   1.000
_cell.length_c   1.000
_cell.angle_alpha   90.00
_cell.angle_beta   90.00
_cell.angle_gamma   90.00
#
_symmetry.space_group_name_H-M   'P 1'
#
loop_
_entity.id
_entity.type
_entity.pdbx_description
1 polymer ?
#
loop_
_entity_poly.entity_id
_entity_poly.type
_entity_poly.pdbx_seq_one_letter_code
_entity_poly.pdbx_strand_id
1 'polypeptide(L)'
;MSKTVKALLSACVLATAAGATYAQEQVVNLYSARHYATDEQLYTGFTKATGIKINRVDADDAGILARLKAEGTASPADVILLVDAARLYKGEVDGLFQPIQSKTLNDAIPANLRSKPAADGGIAWFGLSTRARVIVYNKAKMQKSDIDTYEELADPKNKGKVCIRSGSHPYNLSLFGAVTEHMGEPKAEAWLKGMVANLARPPKGGDTDQIKAVASGECEIAVTNSYYLARLMRSNKPEDMAVVSKVGVVFPNQDSWGTHMNIAGGAVARYAKNPGNAIKFLEYLASPEAQNYFANGNNEWPAAKGVTLDNPALKAMTDGKPFKSETIPISAVGANMTKVQQMLDRVGFQ
;
A
#
# COMPACT_ATOMS: atom_id res chain seq x y z
N MET A 1 54.74 -68.62 46.72
CA MET A 1 53.66 -68.76 45.76
C MET A 1 52.73 -67.51 45.96
N SER A 2 52.86 -66.46 45.17
CA SER A 2 52.04 -65.25 45.29
C SER A 2 51.51 -64.86 43.89
N LYS A 3 50.22 -64.85 43.75
CA LYS A 3 49.57 -64.43 42.54
C LYS A 3 49.19 -62.95 42.67
N THR A 4 49.90 -62.12 41.94
CA THR A 4 49.64 -60.70 41.83
C THR A 4 48.44 -60.46 40.92
N VAL A 5 47.41 -59.87 41.47
CA VAL A 5 46.20 -59.36 40.69
C VAL A 5 46.51 -57.98 40.21
N LYS A 6 46.55 -57.81 38.89
CA LYS A 6 46.59 -56.49 38.23
C LYS A 6 45.18 -55.94 38.07
N ALA A 7 44.87 -54.83 38.78
CA ALA A 7 43.64 -54.07 38.58
C ALA A 7 43.86 -53.13 37.39
N LEU A 8 43.07 -53.28 36.33
CA LEU A 8 42.94 -52.30 35.23
C LEU A 8 41.92 -51.24 35.63
N LEU A 9 42.38 -50.00 35.85
CA LEU A 9 41.53 -48.85 35.92
C LEU A 9 41.20 -48.43 34.49
N SER A 10 39.93 -48.66 34.03
CA SER A 10 39.35 -48.01 32.83
C SER A 10 38.90 -46.62 33.19
N ALA A 11 39.63 -45.60 32.75
CA ALA A 11 39.19 -44.21 32.80
C ALA A 11 38.22 -43.95 31.63
N CYS A 12 36.90 -43.87 31.88
CA CYS A 12 35.94 -43.36 30.96
C CYS A 12 36.09 -41.85 30.87
N VAL A 13 36.73 -41.39 29.81
CA VAL A 13 36.68 -39.96 29.42
C VAL A 13 35.33 -39.71 28.79
N LEU A 14 34.41 -39.12 29.55
CA LEU A 14 33.20 -38.51 29.01
C LEU A 14 33.59 -37.24 28.25
N ALA A 15 33.73 -37.34 26.93
CA ALA A 15 33.79 -36.19 26.06
C ALA A 15 32.40 -35.55 26.01
N THR A 16 32.18 -34.50 26.81
CA THR A 16 31.04 -33.59 26.65
C THR A 16 31.25 -32.81 25.35
N ALA A 17 30.65 -33.32 24.27
CA ALA A 17 30.47 -32.54 23.04
C ALA A 17 29.52 -31.38 23.39
N ALA A 18 30.08 -30.24 23.77
CA ALA A 18 29.35 -28.99 23.77
C ALA A 18 29.00 -28.67 22.30
N GLY A 19 27.84 -29.13 21.87
CA GLY A 19 27.26 -28.75 20.62
C GLY A 19 27.05 -27.22 20.66
N ALA A 20 27.96 -26.48 20.02
CA ALA A 20 27.70 -25.10 19.71
C ALA A 20 26.48 -25.09 18.83
N THR A 21 25.30 -24.89 19.43
CA THR A 21 24.11 -24.49 18.68
C THR A 21 24.45 -23.13 18.06
N TYR A 22 24.88 -23.13 16.81
CA TYR A 22 24.88 -21.93 16.02
C TYR A 22 23.43 -21.43 16.05
N ALA A 23 23.19 -20.40 16.84
CA ALA A 23 21.91 -19.71 16.80
C ALA A 23 21.72 -19.26 15.34
N GLN A 24 20.78 -19.90 14.64
CA GLN A 24 20.45 -19.55 13.27
C GLN A 24 20.20 -18.03 13.25
N GLU A 25 20.92 -17.30 12.42
CA GLU A 25 20.80 -15.85 12.36
C GLU A 25 19.33 -15.51 12.12
N GLN A 26 18.75 -14.74 13.04
CA GLN A 26 17.36 -14.33 12.94
C GLN A 26 17.25 -13.28 11.86
N VAL A 27 16.70 -13.64 10.70
CA VAL A 27 16.58 -12.77 9.53
C VAL A 27 15.17 -12.76 8.96
N VAL A 28 14.84 -11.69 8.27
CA VAL A 28 13.71 -11.54 7.33
C VAL A 28 14.27 -11.07 5.99
N ASN A 29 14.04 -11.83 4.95
CA ASN A 29 14.34 -11.43 3.58
C ASN A 29 13.11 -10.70 3.01
N LEU A 30 13.21 -9.39 2.90
CA LEU A 30 12.13 -8.50 2.51
C LEU A 30 12.24 -8.13 1.03
N TYR A 31 11.22 -8.42 0.24
CA TYR A 31 11.04 -7.88 -1.11
C TYR A 31 10.04 -6.74 -1.05
N SER A 32 10.48 -5.52 -1.36
CA SER A 32 9.70 -4.30 -1.14
C SER A 32 9.54 -3.47 -2.41
N ALA A 33 8.31 -3.12 -2.73
CA ALA A 33 7.99 -2.09 -3.69
C ALA A 33 7.77 -0.71 -3.03
N ARG A 34 7.93 -0.62 -1.73
CA ARG A 34 7.89 0.66 -1.02
C ARG A 34 9.20 1.42 -1.26
N HIS A 35 9.07 2.61 -1.80
CA HIS A 35 10.19 3.43 -2.28
C HIS A 35 10.44 4.69 -1.41
N TYR A 36 9.95 4.66 -0.16
CA TYR A 36 10.12 5.79 0.76
C TYR A 36 11.41 5.64 1.56
N ALA A 37 12.31 6.61 1.43
CA ALA A 37 13.52 6.66 2.27
C ALA A 37 13.20 6.67 3.77
N THR A 38 12.02 7.17 4.12
CA THR A 38 11.50 7.18 5.48
C THR A 38 11.23 5.79 6.04
N ASP A 39 10.92 4.78 5.23
CA ASP A 39 10.63 3.40 5.70
C ASP A 39 11.83 2.76 6.43
N GLU A 40 13.04 3.28 6.27
CA GLU A 40 14.24 2.80 6.95
C GLU A 40 14.10 2.79 8.48
N GLN A 41 13.35 3.74 9.03
CA GLN A 41 13.08 3.77 10.48
C GLN A 41 12.18 2.63 10.94
N LEU A 42 11.24 2.18 10.09
CA LEU A 42 10.40 1.00 10.39
C LEU A 42 11.27 -0.26 10.46
N TYR A 43 12.20 -0.41 9.53
CA TYR A 43 13.09 -1.58 9.48
C TYR A 43 14.06 -1.60 10.66
N THR A 44 14.66 -0.45 10.95
CA THR A 44 15.57 -0.28 12.08
C THR A 44 14.84 -0.48 13.42
N GLY A 45 13.62 0.04 13.55
CA GLY A 45 12.77 -0.14 14.73
C GLY A 45 12.43 -1.61 14.98
N PHE A 46 12.04 -2.34 13.94
CA PHE A 46 11.81 -3.79 14.05
C PHE A 46 13.05 -4.54 14.51
N THR A 47 14.19 -4.29 13.88
CA THR A 47 15.45 -4.94 14.25
C THR A 47 15.85 -4.64 15.71
N LYS A 48 15.67 -3.37 16.13
CA LYS A 48 15.95 -2.96 17.52
C LYS A 48 15.02 -3.66 18.54
N ALA A 49 13.73 -3.80 18.18
CA ALA A 49 12.73 -4.41 19.06
C ALA A 49 12.87 -5.94 19.17
N THR A 50 13.35 -6.61 18.12
CA THR A 50 13.28 -8.07 18.01
C THR A 50 14.64 -8.77 17.91
N GLY A 51 15.71 -8.05 17.57
CA GLY A 51 16.99 -8.61 17.19
C GLY A 51 17.03 -9.27 15.80
N ILE A 52 15.90 -9.28 15.08
CA ILE A 52 15.79 -9.90 13.74
C ILE A 52 16.29 -8.88 12.70
N LYS A 53 17.26 -9.29 11.89
CA LYS A 53 17.81 -8.46 10.81
C LYS A 53 16.90 -8.50 9.58
N ILE A 54 16.89 -7.41 8.82
CA ILE A 54 16.17 -7.33 7.54
C ILE A 54 17.18 -7.27 6.40
N ASN A 55 17.11 -8.23 5.49
CA ASN A 55 17.79 -8.21 4.21
C ASN A 55 16.79 -7.77 3.16
N ARG A 56 17.03 -6.62 2.50
CA ARG A 56 16.05 -5.99 1.62
C ARG A 56 16.45 -6.06 0.16
N VAL A 57 15.46 -6.33 -0.69
CA VAL A 57 15.49 -6.19 -2.14
C VAL A 57 14.38 -5.23 -2.55
N ASP A 58 14.76 -4.13 -3.20
CA ASP A 58 13.82 -3.11 -3.67
C ASP A 58 13.64 -3.22 -5.19
N ALA A 59 12.39 -3.19 -5.64
CA ALA A 59 12.00 -3.06 -7.04
C ALA A 59 10.58 -2.48 -7.11
N ASP A 60 10.08 -2.17 -8.31
CA ASP A 60 8.66 -1.84 -8.44
C ASP A 60 7.77 -3.08 -8.21
N ASP A 61 6.47 -2.86 -8.00
CA ASP A 61 5.51 -3.95 -7.70
C ASP A 61 5.49 -5.05 -8.77
N ALA A 62 5.60 -4.69 -10.05
CA ALA A 62 5.61 -5.66 -11.15
C ALA A 62 6.91 -6.47 -11.16
N GLY A 63 8.03 -5.83 -10.91
CA GLY A 63 9.34 -6.45 -10.78
C GLY A 63 9.41 -7.44 -9.61
N ILE A 64 8.87 -7.07 -8.45
CA ILE A 64 8.77 -7.98 -7.28
C ILE A 64 7.96 -9.23 -7.64
N LEU A 65 6.76 -9.07 -8.21
CA LEU A 65 5.91 -10.22 -8.58
C LEU A 65 6.55 -11.09 -9.66
N ALA A 66 7.17 -10.49 -10.68
CA ALA A 66 7.89 -11.23 -11.73
C ALA A 66 9.07 -12.00 -11.17
N ARG A 67 9.83 -11.40 -10.26
CA ARG A 67 10.97 -12.03 -9.60
C ARG A 67 10.55 -13.24 -8.77
N LEU A 68 9.50 -13.10 -7.94
CA LEU A 68 8.96 -14.22 -7.16
C LEU A 68 8.54 -15.40 -8.04
N LYS A 69 7.91 -15.12 -9.19
CA LYS A 69 7.53 -16.17 -10.16
C LYS A 69 8.76 -16.88 -10.73
N ALA A 70 9.77 -16.10 -11.13
CA ALA A 70 11.00 -16.65 -11.72
C ALA A 70 11.81 -17.48 -10.74
N GLU A 71 11.90 -17.05 -9.48
CA GLU A 71 12.62 -17.74 -8.41
C GLU A 71 11.88 -19.01 -7.93
N GLY A 72 10.53 -19.00 -7.97
CA GLY A 72 9.70 -20.12 -7.54
C GLY A 72 10.07 -20.64 -6.14
N THR A 73 10.28 -21.96 -6.00
CA THR A 73 10.64 -22.60 -4.72
C THR A 73 12.04 -22.23 -4.19
N ALA A 74 12.89 -21.66 -5.07
CA ALA A 74 14.24 -21.21 -4.71
C ALA A 74 14.25 -19.77 -4.16
N SER A 75 13.10 -19.08 -4.17
CA SER A 75 13.02 -17.70 -3.67
C SER A 75 13.48 -17.60 -2.22
N PRO A 76 14.40 -16.68 -1.89
CA PRO A 76 14.77 -16.41 -0.51
C PRO A 76 13.77 -15.52 0.22
N ALA A 77 12.81 -14.93 -0.47
CA ALA A 77 11.87 -13.97 0.10
C ALA A 77 11.04 -14.56 1.24
N ASP A 78 10.96 -13.84 2.36
CA ASP A 78 10.09 -14.15 3.48
C ASP A 78 8.87 -13.24 3.53
N VAL A 79 9.07 -11.93 3.32
CA VAL A 79 8.01 -10.92 3.32
C VAL A 79 7.98 -10.16 1.99
N ILE A 80 6.78 -9.88 1.54
CA ILE A 80 6.51 -9.08 0.36
C ILE A 80 5.75 -7.83 0.79
N LEU A 81 6.25 -6.63 0.45
CA LEU A 81 5.52 -5.37 0.61
C LEU A 81 5.20 -4.77 -0.75
N LEU A 82 3.92 -4.55 -1.01
CA LEU A 82 3.41 -3.93 -2.25
C LEU A 82 2.61 -2.67 -1.92
N VAL A 83 2.55 -1.74 -2.88
CA VAL A 83 1.98 -0.39 -2.64
C VAL A 83 0.61 -0.17 -3.27
N ASP A 84 -0.03 -1.24 -3.74
CA ASP A 84 -1.33 -1.16 -4.39
C ASP A 84 -2.16 -2.43 -4.19
N ALA A 85 -3.46 -2.25 -3.95
CA ALA A 85 -4.42 -3.34 -3.77
C ALA A 85 -4.47 -4.30 -4.96
N ALA A 86 -4.41 -3.76 -6.19
CA ALA A 86 -4.43 -4.57 -7.41
C ALA A 86 -3.22 -5.52 -7.49
N ARG A 87 -2.07 -5.06 -7.03
CA ARG A 87 -0.84 -5.86 -7.01
C ARG A 87 -0.88 -6.93 -5.94
N LEU A 88 -1.42 -6.62 -4.75
CA LEU A 88 -1.65 -7.61 -3.70
C LEU A 88 -2.62 -8.70 -4.17
N TYR A 89 -3.74 -8.31 -4.76
CA TYR A 89 -4.71 -9.25 -5.33
C TYR A 89 -4.07 -10.13 -6.42
N LYS A 90 -3.28 -9.52 -7.33
CA LYS A 90 -2.57 -10.26 -8.37
C LYS A 90 -1.59 -11.29 -7.77
N GLY A 91 -0.82 -10.91 -6.77
CA GLY A 91 0.10 -11.83 -6.08
C GLY A 91 -0.63 -13.00 -5.42
N GLU A 92 -1.81 -12.75 -4.84
CA GLU A 92 -2.69 -13.78 -4.28
C GLU A 92 -3.19 -14.75 -5.37
N VAL A 93 -3.77 -14.24 -6.46
CA VAL A 93 -4.28 -15.05 -7.57
C VAL A 93 -3.18 -15.87 -8.25
N ASP A 94 -1.99 -15.29 -8.37
CA ASP A 94 -0.81 -15.98 -8.91
C ASP A 94 -0.21 -17.02 -7.93
N GLY A 95 -0.77 -17.17 -6.72
CA GLY A 95 -0.30 -18.13 -5.71
C GLY A 95 1.08 -17.80 -5.13
N LEU A 96 1.47 -16.53 -5.11
CA LEU A 96 2.79 -16.09 -4.65
C LEU A 96 2.88 -15.89 -3.13
N PHE A 97 1.76 -15.91 -2.44
CA PHE A 97 1.64 -15.73 -1.01
C PHE A 97 1.17 -17.02 -0.33
N GLN A 98 1.59 -17.24 0.91
CA GLN A 98 0.99 -18.24 1.75
C GLN A 98 -0.01 -17.58 2.71
N PRO A 99 -1.25 -18.09 2.82
CA PRO A 99 -2.18 -17.62 3.83
C PRO A 99 -1.62 -17.90 5.23
N ILE A 100 -1.75 -16.92 6.12
CA ILE A 100 -1.28 -17.03 7.51
C ILE A 100 -2.42 -16.79 8.48
N GLN A 101 -2.29 -17.36 9.68
CA GLN A 101 -3.18 -17.10 10.81
C GLN A 101 -2.42 -16.28 11.85
N SER A 102 -2.87 -15.05 12.08
CA SER A 102 -2.35 -14.18 13.13
C SER A 102 -3.52 -13.47 13.81
N LYS A 103 -3.72 -13.78 15.08
CA LYS A 103 -4.74 -13.10 15.88
C LYS A 103 -4.44 -11.60 15.97
N THR A 104 -3.18 -11.22 16.15
CA THR A 104 -2.73 -9.82 16.22
C THR A 104 -3.13 -9.04 14.97
N LEU A 105 -2.80 -9.57 13.77
CA LEU A 105 -3.14 -8.92 12.51
C LEU A 105 -4.66 -8.88 12.27
N ASN A 106 -5.36 -9.97 12.61
CA ASN A 106 -6.81 -10.05 12.43
C ASN A 106 -7.58 -9.07 13.32
N ASP A 107 -7.10 -8.83 14.53
CA ASP A 107 -7.69 -7.87 15.46
C ASP A 107 -7.37 -6.43 15.06
N ALA A 108 -6.13 -6.17 14.65
CA ALA A 108 -5.66 -4.84 14.29
C ALA A 108 -6.22 -4.34 12.95
N ILE A 109 -6.18 -5.16 11.90
CA ILE A 109 -6.51 -4.73 10.53
C ILE A 109 -7.98 -5.03 10.20
N PRO A 110 -8.78 -4.04 9.77
CA PRO A 110 -10.17 -4.24 9.37
C PRO A 110 -10.32 -5.27 8.24
N ALA A 111 -11.44 -6.00 8.24
CA ALA A 111 -11.69 -7.07 7.27
C ALA A 111 -11.72 -6.58 5.80
N ASN A 112 -12.16 -5.35 5.56
CA ASN A 112 -12.16 -4.75 4.22
C ASN A 112 -10.77 -4.34 3.71
N LEU A 113 -9.75 -4.31 4.58
CA LEU A 113 -8.36 -3.98 4.24
C LEU A 113 -7.43 -5.20 4.18
N ARG A 114 -7.97 -6.40 4.03
CA ARG A 114 -7.20 -7.64 3.91
C ARG A 114 -7.81 -8.59 2.89
N SER A 115 -7.10 -9.64 2.51
CA SER A 115 -7.64 -10.66 1.61
C SER A 115 -8.86 -11.36 2.23
N LYS A 116 -9.67 -11.98 1.37
CA LYS A 116 -10.71 -12.90 1.86
C LYS A 116 -10.03 -14.07 2.58
N PRO A 117 -10.64 -14.61 3.66
CA PRO A 117 -10.11 -15.80 4.29
C PRO A 117 -10.07 -16.99 3.33
N ALA A 118 -8.99 -17.74 3.36
CA ALA A 118 -8.90 -19.05 2.72
C ALA A 118 -9.78 -20.09 3.46
N ALA A 119 -9.91 -21.30 2.93
CA ALA A 119 -10.75 -22.35 3.51
C ALA A 119 -10.37 -22.72 4.96
N ASP A 120 -9.09 -22.58 5.32
CA ASP A 120 -8.55 -22.79 6.66
C ASP A 120 -8.62 -21.53 7.56
N GLY A 121 -9.20 -20.44 7.07
CA GLY A 121 -9.28 -19.17 7.75
C GLY A 121 -8.03 -18.30 7.63
N GLY A 122 -6.99 -18.75 6.92
CA GLY A 122 -5.77 -17.97 6.69
C GLY A 122 -6.00 -16.76 5.79
N ILE A 123 -5.23 -15.70 6.03
CA ILE A 123 -5.28 -14.44 5.26
C ILE A 123 -3.99 -14.33 4.43
N ALA A 124 -4.13 -14.12 3.13
CA ALA A 124 -3.00 -14.08 2.20
C ALA A 124 -2.20 -12.78 2.29
N TRP A 125 -2.85 -11.64 2.58
CA TRP A 125 -2.20 -10.34 2.73
C TRP A 125 -3.03 -9.39 3.61
N PHE A 126 -2.35 -8.39 4.18
CA PHE A 126 -2.92 -7.38 5.05
C PHE A 126 -2.55 -5.98 4.57
N GLY A 127 -3.51 -5.05 4.56
CA GLY A 127 -3.23 -3.63 4.41
C GLY A 127 -2.54 -3.08 5.65
N LEU A 128 -1.45 -2.35 5.46
CA LEU A 128 -0.62 -1.82 6.54
C LEU A 128 -0.67 -0.31 6.64
N SER A 129 -0.97 0.37 5.56
CA SER A 129 -1.27 1.80 5.53
C SER A 129 -2.29 2.09 4.43
N THR A 130 -2.99 3.23 4.54
CA THR A 130 -4.00 3.62 3.57
C THR A 130 -3.74 5.02 3.03
N ARG A 131 -4.24 5.31 1.82
CA ARG A 131 -4.22 6.64 1.21
C ARG A 131 -5.51 6.88 0.45
N ALA A 132 -6.04 8.09 0.60
CA ALA A 132 -7.22 8.52 -0.12
C ALA A 132 -6.86 8.92 -1.56
N ARG A 133 -7.70 8.58 -2.52
CA ARG A 133 -7.64 9.11 -3.87
C ARG A 133 -8.47 10.38 -3.93
N VAL A 134 -7.85 11.54 -3.76
CA VAL A 134 -8.52 12.83 -3.62
C VAL A 134 -8.59 13.59 -4.94
N ILE A 135 -9.49 14.54 -5.01
CA ILE A 135 -9.54 15.53 -6.08
C ILE A 135 -8.87 16.82 -5.59
N VAL A 136 -7.92 17.32 -6.36
CA VAL A 136 -7.28 18.63 -6.15
C VAL A 136 -7.83 19.60 -7.17
N TYR A 137 -8.19 20.82 -6.74
CA TYR A 137 -8.77 21.85 -7.60
C TYR A 137 -8.05 23.21 -7.48
N ASN A 138 -8.15 24.04 -8.50
CA ASN A 138 -7.59 25.39 -8.53
C ASN A 138 -8.48 26.38 -7.79
N LYS A 139 -8.04 26.91 -6.65
CA LYS A 139 -8.83 27.84 -5.81
C LYS A 139 -9.22 29.17 -6.49
N ALA A 140 -8.47 29.59 -7.52
CA ALA A 140 -8.78 30.81 -8.23
C ALA A 140 -9.90 30.63 -9.28
N LYS A 141 -10.16 29.37 -9.67
CA LYS A 141 -11.11 29.06 -10.76
C LYS A 141 -12.33 28.27 -10.29
N MET A 142 -12.25 27.60 -9.15
CA MET A 142 -13.27 26.69 -8.65
C MET A 142 -13.42 26.79 -7.14
N GLN A 143 -14.59 26.42 -6.65
CA GLN A 143 -14.86 26.20 -5.24
C GLN A 143 -14.95 24.69 -4.94
N LYS A 144 -14.87 24.32 -3.67
CA LYS A 144 -14.94 22.92 -3.23
C LYS A 144 -16.25 22.23 -3.66
N SER A 145 -17.35 22.98 -3.72
CA SER A 145 -18.68 22.52 -4.13
C SER A 145 -18.87 22.30 -5.62
N ASP A 146 -17.92 22.72 -6.46
CA ASP A 146 -18.04 22.59 -7.92
C ASP A 146 -17.66 21.19 -8.41
N ILE A 147 -16.96 20.41 -7.57
CA ILE A 147 -16.50 19.05 -7.84
C ILE A 147 -16.39 18.26 -6.53
N ASP A 148 -17.39 17.48 -6.18
CA ASP A 148 -17.45 16.77 -4.91
C ASP A 148 -17.60 15.23 -5.05
N THR A 149 -17.73 14.72 -6.27
CA THR A 149 -17.81 13.29 -6.58
C THR A 149 -16.85 12.87 -7.69
N TYR A 150 -16.51 11.59 -7.74
CA TYR A 150 -15.75 11.03 -8.88
C TYR A 150 -16.60 11.02 -10.15
N GLU A 151 -17.90 10.88 -10.03
CA GLU A 151 -18.86 10.88 -11.12
C GLU A 151 -18.76 12.18 -11.93
N GLU A 152 -18.57 13.30 -11.27
CA GLU A 152 -18.46 14.62 -11.91
C GLU A 152 -17.19 14.83 -12.75
N LEU A 153 -16.16 13.97 -12.59
CA LEU A 153 -15.00 14.00 -13.48
C LEU A 153 -15.40 13.75 -14.95
N ALA A 154 -16.52 13.06 -15.17
CA ALA A 154 -17.08 12.79 -16.49
C ALA A 154 -18.17 13.79 -16.92
N ASP A 155 -18.59 14.72 -16.06
CA ASP A 155 -19.60 15.73 -16.40
C ASP A 155 -19.06 16.66 -17.51
N PRO A 156 -19.82 16.91 -18.59
CA PRO A 156 -19.42 17.84 -19.66
C PRO A 156 -19.07 19.27 -19.20
N LYS A 157 -19.55 19.72 -18.03
CA LYS A 157 -19.15 21.01 -17.42
C LYS A 157 -17.66 21.10 -17.15
N ASN A 158 -16.97 19.95 -17.04
CA ASN A 158 -15.55 19.82 -16.74
C ASN A 158 -14.68 19.58 -18.00
N LYS A 159 -15.24 19.80 -19.20
CA LYS A 159 -14.51 19.63 -20.47
C LYS A 159 -13.24 20.49 -20.51
N GLY A 160 -12.10 19.86 -20.79
CA GLY A 160 -10.80 20.52 -20.88
C GLY A 160 -10.22 20.96 -19.53
N LYS A 161 -10.73 20.45 -18.40
CA LYS A 161 -10.31 20.88 -17.06
C LYS A 161 -9.54 19.81 -16.28
N VAL A 162 -9.64 18.54 -16.65
CA VAL A 162 -9.16 17.42 -15.86
C VAL A 162 -7.74 17.04 -16.25
N CYS A 163 -6.84 16.92 -15.27
CA CYS A 163 -5.54 16.31 -15.40
C CYS A 163 -5.44 15.04 -14.55
N ILE A 164 -4.82 14.01 -15.10
CA ILE A 164 -4.61 12.75 -14.44
C ILE A 164 -3.34 12.10 -14.98
N ARG A 165 -2.71 11.22 -14.21
CA ARG A 165 -1.62 10.37 -14.70
C ARG A 165 -2.17 9.25 -15.60
N SER A 166 -1.29 8.42 -16.20
CA SER A 166 -1.68 7.30 -17.05
C SER A 166 -2.84 6.49 -16.48
N GLY A 167 -3.82 6.15 -17.32
CA GLY A 167 -4.96 5.31 -16.96
C GLY A 167 -4.55 3.93 -16.50
N SER A 168 -3.52 3.35 -17.10
CA SER A 168 -2.96 2.03 -16.75
C SER A 168 -2.11 2.03 -15.49
N HIS A 169 -1.86 3.20 -14.87
CA HIS A 169 -1.11 3.23 -13.61
C HIS A 169 -1.89 2.58 -12.47
N PRO A 170 -1.25 1.76 -11.59
CA PRO A 170 -1.93 1.03 -10.52
C PRO A 170 -2.91 1.86 -9.70
N TYR A 171 -2.58 3.13 -9.36
CA TYR A 171 -3.47 3.98 -8.56
C TYR A 171 -4.78 4.33 -9.27
N ASN A 172 -4.74 4.51 -10.59
CA ASN A 172 -5.93 4.74 -11.38
C ASN A 172 -6.69 3.45 -11.63
N LEU A 173 -5.99 2.35 -11.90
CA LEU A 173 -6.63 1.03 -12.01
C LEU A 173 -7.43 0.71 -10.75
N SER A 174 -6.88 0.97 -9.55
CA SER A 174 -7.60 0.76 -8.29
C SER A 174 -8.82 1.67 -8.15
N LEU A 175 -8.71 2.97 -8.44
CA LEU A 175 -9.86 3.87 -8.45
C LEU A 175 -10.93 3.40 -9.44
N PHE A 176 -10.54 3.07 -10.67
CA PHE A 176 -11.47 2.64 -11.71
C PHE A 176 -12.11 1.29 -11.37
N GLY A 177 -11.37 0.40 -10.69
CA GLY A 177 -11.91 -0.83 -10.12
C GLY A 177 -12.96 -0.58 -9.05
N ALA A 178 -12.75 0.41 -8.18
CA ALA A 178 -13.72 0.82 -7.17
C ALA A 178 -14.97 1.43 -7.82
N VAL A 179 -14.81 2.34 -8.78
CA VAL A 179 -15.90 2.92 -9.55
C VAL A 179 -16.70 1.83 -10.27
N THR A 180 -16.02 0.83 -10.83
CA THR A 180 -16.67 -0.32 -11.48
C THR A 180 -17.51 -1.14 -10.50
N GLU A 181 -17.01 -1.32 -9.28
CA GLU A 181 -17.75 -2.03 -8.24
C GLU A 181 -19.01 -1.28 -7.80
N HIS A 182 -18.94 0.04 -7.68
CA HIS A 182 -20.08 0.87 -7.28
C HIS A 182 -21.12 1.10 -8.39
N MET A 183 -20.69 1.27 -9.64
CA MET A 183 -21.58 1.67 -10.75
C MET A 183 -21.94 0.53 -11.68
N GLY A 184 -21.19 -0.57 -11.67
CA GLY A 184 -21.24 -1.63 -12.68
C GLY A 184 -20.48 -1.25 -13.97
N GLU A 185 -20.02 -2.27 -14.72
CA GLU A 185 -19.11 -2.10 -15.89
C GLU A 185 -19.67 -1.13 -16.96
N PRO A 186 -20.96 -1.21 -17.41
CA PRO A 186 -21.44 -0.31 -18.46
C PRO A 186 -21.40 1.17 -18.09
N LYS A 187 -21.76 1.50 -16.83
CA LYS A 187 -21.72 2.89 -16.35
C LYS A 187 -20.30 3.36 -16.10
N ALA A 188 -19.43 2.49 -15.58
CA ALA A 188 -18.02 2.79 -15.39
C ALA A 188 -17.30 3.06 -16.71
N GLU A 189 -17.61 2.32 -17.77
CA GLU A 189 -17.06 2.57 -19.11
C GLU A 189 -17.54 3.90 -19.68
N ALA A 190 -18.84 4.21 -19.55
CA ALA A 190 -19.40 5.50 -19.96
C ALA A 190 -18.75 6.67 -19.20
N TRP A 191 -18.53 6.49 -17.89
CA TRP A 191 -17.82 7.45 -17.05
C TRP A 191 -16.35 7.63 -17.50
N LEU A 192 -15.61 6.56 -17.76
CA LEU A 192 -14.24 6.65 -18.30
C LEU A 192 -14.19 7.41 -19.61
N LYS A 193 -15.13 7.14 -20.53
CA LYS A 193 -15.26 7.85 -21.80
C LYS A 193 -15.50 9.36 -21.59
N GLY A 194 -16.38 9.72 -20.67
CA GLY A 194 -16.66 11.11 -20.30
C GLY A 194 -15.44 11.79 -19.69
N MET A 195 -14.72 11.10 -18.79
CA MET A 195 -13.49 11.61 -18.19
C MET A 195 -12.39 11.84 -19.24
N VAL A 196 -12.21 10.93 -20.19
CA VAL A 196 -11.27 11.10 -21.32
C VAL A 196 -11.63 12.34 -22.14
N ALA A 197 -12.92 12.57 -22.42
CA ALA A 197 -13.39 13.76 -23.14
C ALA A 197 -13.15 15.06 -22.37
N ASN A 198 -13.00 15.00 -21.06
CA ASN A 198 -12.79 16.14 -20.18
C ASN A 198 -11.30 16.43 -19.88
N LEU A 199 -10.38 15.61 -20.41
CA LEU A 199 -8.95 15.83 -20.18
C LEU A 199 -8.50 17.17 -20.78
N ALA A 200 -7.77 17.96 -19.99
CA ALA A 200 -7.11 19.18 -20.43
C ALA A 200 -5.91 18.89 -21.35
N ARG A 201 -5.31 17.73 -21.18
CA ARG A 201 -4.15 17.25 -21.94
C ARG A 201 -4.06 15.73 -21.87
N PRO A 202 -3.29 15.08 -22.74
CA PRO A 202 -2.98 13.64 -22.60
C PRO A 202 -2.39 13.34 -21.22
N PRO A 203 -2.69 12.17 -20.63
CA PRO A 203 -2.13 11.76 -19.35
C PRO A 203 -0.60 11.76 -19.37
N LYS A 204 0.04 12.39 -18.40
CA LYS A 204 1.50 12.44 -18.28
C LYS A 204 1.93 12.73 -16.84
N GLY A 205 3.13 12.30 -16.46
CA GLY A 205 3.74 12.59 -15.15
C GLY A 205 3.09 11.84 -13.99
N GLY A 206 3.57 12.13 -12.78
CA GLY A 206 3.07 11.57 -11.53
C GLY A 206 2.06 12.48 -10.82
N ASP A 207 1.58 12.05 -9.65
CA ASP A 207 0.57 12.79 -8.88
C ASP A 207 1.05 14.19 -8.46
N THR A 208 2.33 14.36 -8.12
CA THR A 208 2.91 15.68 -7.84
C THR A 208 2.84 16.60 -9.05
N ASP A 209 3.05 16.07 -10.27
CA ASP A 209 2.96 16.85 -11.50
C ASP A 209 1.53 17.29 -11.78
N GLN A 210 0.53 16.46 -11.43
CA GLN A 210 -0.88 16.83 -11.53
C GLN A 210 -1.20 17.99 -10.59
N ILE A 211 -0.74 17.94 -9.32
CA ILE A 211 -0.95 19.03 -8.35
C ILE A 211 -0.31 20.33 -8.85
N LYS A 212 0.91 20.26 -9.38
CA LYS A 212 1.60 21.43 -9.97
C LYS A 212 0.88 21.98 -11.21
N ALA A 213 0.33 21.10 -12.06
CA ALA A 213 -0.45 21.50 -13.22
C ALA A 213 -1.74 22.25 -12.84
N VAL A 214 -2.41 21.82 -11.77
CA VAL A 214 -3.56 22.56 -11.21
C VAL A 214 -3.11 23.92 -10.65
N ALA A 215 -2.02 23.97 -9.91
CA ALA A 215 -1.51 25.23 -9.34
C ALA A 215 -1.06 26.24 -10.41
N SER A 216 -0.54 25.77 -11.55
CA SER A 216 -0.16 26.62 -12.69
C SER A 216 -1.34 27.06 -13.56
N GLY A 217 -2.50 26.40 -13.43
CA GLY A 217 -3.68 26.66 -14.26
C GLY A 217 -3.67 25.93 -15.61
N GLU A 218 -2.76 24.97 -15.84
CA GLU A 218 -2.78 24.03 -16.98
C GLU A 218 -4.06 23.19 -16.93
N CYS A 219 -4.49 22.82 -15.72
CA CYS A 219 -5.77 22.17 -15.43
C CYS A 219 -6.49 22.91 -14.30
N GLU A 220 -7.77 22.62 -14.13
CA GLU A 220 -8.55 23.13 -13.01
C GLU A 220 -8.77 22.06 -11.94
N ILE A 221 -8.73 20.77 -12.35
CA ILE A 221 -9.02 19.58 -11.55
C ILE A 221 -7.94 18.55 -11.77
N ALA A 222 -7.54 17.86 -10.73
CA ALA A 222 -6.69 16.68 -10.84
C ALA A 222 -7.05 15.60 -9.82
N VAL A 223 -6.82 14.34 -10.17
CA VAL A 223 -6.97 13.18 -9.28
C VAL A 223 -5.59 12.73 -8.80
N THR A 224 -5.38 12.71 -7.48
CA THR A 224 -4.08 12.40 -6.87
C THR A 224 -4.23 11.57 -5.60
N ASN A 225 -3.17 10.87 -5.21
CA ASN A 225 -3.13 10.32 -3.85
C ASN A 225 -2.83 11.43 -2.85
N SER A 226 -3.51 11.39 -1.73
CA SER A 226 -3.49 12.40 -0.67
C SER A 226 -2.10 12.71 -0.12
N TYR A 227 -1.24 11.70 0.04
CA TYR A 227 0.09 11.87 0.63
C TYR A 227 1.04 12.74 -0.22
N TYR A 228 0.78 12.88 -1.54
CA TYR A 228 1.56 13.80 -2.37
C TYR A 228 1.28 15.25 -2.03
N LEU A 229 0.01 15.61 -1.84
CA LEU A 229 -0.36 16.95 -1.39
C LEU A 229 0.12 17.20 0.04
N ALA A 230 -0.08 16.23 0.95
CA ALA A 230 0.41 16.33 2.31
C ALA A 230 1.93 16.53 2.40
N ARG A 231 2.70 15.89 1.50
CA ARG A 231 4.16 16.10 1.38
C ARG A 231 4.50 17.53 0.98
N LEU A 232 3.80 18.11 0.01
CA LEU A 232 3.98 19.52 -0.38
C LEU A 232 3.61 20.46 0.77
N MET A 233 2.52 20.18 1.50
CA MET A 233 2.10 20.98 2.66
C MET A 233 3.10 20.96 3.81
N ARG A 234 3.91 19.92 3.93
CA ARG A 234 4.97 19.78 4.96
C ARG A 234 6.35 20.21 4.46
N SER A 235 6.45 20.61 3.22
CA SER A 235 7.70 21.10 2.63
C SER A 235 8.00 22.53 3.10
N ASN A 236 9.28 22.81 3.35
CA ASN A 236 9.77 24.16 3.66
C ASN A 236 10.26 24.91 2.42
N LYS A 237 10.07 24.32 1.22
CA LYS A 237 10.52 24.93 -0.03
C LYS A 237 9.51 25.98 -0.50
N PRO A 238 9.96 27.21 -0.84
CA PRO A 238 9.07 28.28 -1.29
C PRO A 238 8.21 27.89 -2.50
N GLU A 239 8.76 27.11 -3.44
CA GLU A 239 8.04 26.62 -4.62
C GLU A 239 6.88 25.67 -4.26
N ASP A 240 7.08 24.79 -3.26
CA ASP A 240 6.01 23.87 -2.80
C ASP A 240 4.92 24.63 -2.05
N MET A 241 5.30 25.60 -1.22
CA MET A 241 4.36 26.49 -0.51
C MET A 241 3.51 27.31 -1.52
N ALA A 242 4.13 27.82 -2.59
CA ALA A 242 3.43 28.53 -3.66
C ALA A 242 2.42 27.61 -4.40
N VAL A 243 2.71 26.34 -4.58
CA VAL A 243 1.78 25.35 -5.13
C VAL A 243 0.61 25.13 -4.18
N VAL A 244 0.88 24.85 -2.91
CA VAL A 244 -0.15 24.57 -1.88
C VAL A 244 -1.12 25.73 -1.70
N SER A 245 -0.63 26.99 -1.76
CA SER A 245 -1.49 28.18 -1.60
C SER A 245 -2.57 28.27 -2.66
N LYS A 246 -2.33 27.76 -3.89
CA LYS A 246 -3.22 27.86 -5.05
C LYS A 246 -4.21 26.71 -5.20
N VAL A 247 -4.02 25.60 -4.48
CA VAL A 247 -4.85 24.42 -4.64
C VAL A 247 -5.69 24.13 -3.41
N GLY A 248 -6.90 23.61 -3.64
CA GLY A 248 -7.76 23.02 -2.63
C GLY A 248 -7.87 21.52 -2.82
N VAL A 249 -8.43 20.82 -1.83
CA VAL A 249 -8.62 19.38 -1.85
C VAL A 249 -10.04 18.98 -1.48
N VAL A 250 -10.56 17.98 -2.18
CA VAL A 250 -11.85 17.35 -1.91
C VAL A 250 -11.63 15.87 -1.66
N PHE A 251 -12.27 15.35 -0.63
CA PHE A 251 -12.49 13.93 -0.41
C PHE A 251 -13.82 13.58 -1.07
N PRO A 252 -13.83 12.93 -2.25
CA PRO A 252 -15.06 12.78 -3.03
C PRO A 252 -16.08 11.87 -2.39
N ASN A 253 -17.34 11.98 -2.87
CA ASN A 253 -18.44 11.04 -2.54
C ASN A 253 -18.84 10.99 -1.06
N GLN A 254 -18.71 12.10 -0.33
CA GLN A 254 -19.03 12.11 1.11
C GLN A 254 -20.51 11.85 1.39
N ASP A 255 -21.39 12.28 0.50
CA ASP A 255 -22.86 12.08 0.59
C ASP A 255 -23.32 10.77 -0.08
N SER A 256 -22.39 10.00 -0.68
CA SER A 256 -22.69 8.75 -1.35
C SER A 256 -21.84 7.60 -0.79
N TRP A 257 -21.05 6.90 -1.61
CA TRP A 257 -20.29 5.72 -1.20
C TRP A 257 -18.96 5.99 -0.48
N GLY A 258 -18.51 7.23 -0.43
CA GLY A 258 -17.29 7.63 0.27
C GLY A 258 -16.06 7.70 -0.62
N THR A 259 -14.98 8.23 -0.08
CA THR A 259 -13.73 8.38 -0.82
C THR A 259 -13.03 7.03 -0.99
N HIS A 260 -12.55 6.74 -2.21
CA HIS A 260 -11.73 5.56 -2.48
C HIS A 260 -10.43 5.58 -1.67
N MET A 261 -10.20 4.49 -0.94
CA MET A 261 -8.99 4.26 -0.15
C MET A 261 -8.18 3.13 -0.78
N ASN A 262 -6.94 3.42 -1.16
CA ASN A 262 -6.00 2.40 -1.58
C ASN A 262 -5.05 2.04 -0.43
N ILE A 263 -4.33 0.93 -0.54
CA ILE A 263 -3.47 0.41 0.52
C ILE A 263 -2.03 0.23 0.06
N ALA A 264 -1.09 0.30 1.00
CA ALA A 264 0.12 -0.49 0.95
C ALA A 264 -0.07 -1.68 1.88
N GLY A 265 0.35 -2.85 1.46
CA GLY A 265 0.12 -4.06 2.24
C GLY A 265 1.29 -5.02 2.20
N GLY A 266 1.20 -6.04 3.03
CA GLY A 266 2.21 -7.06 3.19
C GLY A 266 1.66 -8.46 3.19
N ALA A 267 2.48 -9.40 2.72
CA ALA A 267 2.20 -10.83 2.65
C ALA A 267 3.42 -11.64 3.07
N VAL A 268 3.20 -12.87 3.51
CA VAL A 268 4.28 -13.86 3.64
C VAL A 268 4.46 -14.54 2.29
N ALA A 269 5.70 -14.63 1.82
CA ALA A 269 6.00 -15.27 0.54
C ALA A 269 5.60 -16.75 0.57
N ARG A 270 5.18 -17.30 -0.58
CA ARG A 270 4.71 -18.69 -0.70
C ARG A 270 5.72 -19.70 -0.14
N TYR A 271 7.00 -19.48 -0.40
CA TYR A 271 8.09 -20.38 -0.04
C TYR A 271 9.04 -19.78 1.00
N ALA A 272 8.54 -18.88 1.85
CA ALA A 272 9.30 -18.24 2.91
C ALA A 272 10.06 -19.28 3.75
N LYS A 273 11.36 -19.03 3.97
CA LYS A 273 12.22 -19.89 4.79
C LYS A 273 12.10 -19.56 6.28
N ASN A 274 11.71 -18.31 6.59
CA ASN A 274 11.54 -17.79 7.95
C ASN A 274 10.11 -17.27 8.20
N PRO A 275 9.05 -18.10 8.01
CA PRO A 275 7.67 -17.61 8.07
C PRO A 275 7.30 -17.04 9.44
N GLY A 276 7.84 -17.59 10.53
CA GLY A 276 7.61 -17.05 11.87
C GLY A 276 8.18 -15.64 12.05
N ASN A 277 9.36 -15.34 11.51
CA ASN A 277 9.94 -14.00 11.54
C ASN A 277 9.18 -13.06 10.60
N ALA A 278 8.72 -13.56 9.46
CA ALA A 278 7.87 -12.81 8.53
C ALA A 278 6.56 -12.35 9.19
N ILE A 279 5.88 -13.23 9.92
CA ILE A 279 4.67 -12.90 10.67
C ILE A 279 4.96 -11.83 11.73
N LYS A 280 6.03 -12.00 12.53
CA LYS A 280 6.44 -10.99 13.52
C LYS A 280 6.69 -9.62 12.89
N PHE A 281 7.27 -9.59 11.70
CA PHE A 281 7.50 -8.32 11.01
C PHE A 281 6.18 -7.67 10.55
N LEU A 282 5.25 -8.43 10.00
CA LEU A 282 3.92 -7.92 9.63
C LEU A 282 3.14 -7.44 10.87
N GLU A 283 3.21 -8.18 11.99
CA GLU A 283 2.60 -7.77 13.27
C GLU A 283 3.21 -6.46 13.81
N TYR A 284 4.54 -6.32 13.71
CA TYR A 284 5.22 -5.06 14.06
C TYR A 284 4.72 -3.89 13.19
N LEU A 285 4.57 -4.09 11.87
CA LEU A 285 4.05 -3.06 10.98
C LEU A 285 2.60 -2.67 11.29
N ALA A 286 1.83 -3.55 11.93
CA ALA A 286 0.48 -3.27 12.43
C ALA A 286 0.46 -2.68 13.86
N SER A 287 1.62 -2.57 14.54
CA SER A 287 1.71 -2.01 15.89
C SER A 287 1.42 -0.51 15.90
N PRO A 288 0.98 0.05 17.05
CA PRO A 288 0.76 1.50 17.18
C PRO A 288 1.98 2.34 16.82
N GLU A 289 3.20 1.88 17.15
CA GLU A 289 4.45 2.57 16.83
C GLU A 289 4.64 2.69 15.31
N ALA A 290 4.57 1.58 14.59
CA ALA A 290 4.74 1.55 13.15
C ALA A 290 3.62 2.31 12.43
N GLN A 291 2.39 2.19 12.91
CA GLN A 291 1.23 2.88 12.34
C GLN A 291 1.30 4.40 12.51
N ASN A 292 1.77 4.89 13.66
CA ASN A 292 2.07 6.31 13.86
C ASN A 292 3.19 6.79 12.93
N TYR A 293 4.16 5.92 12.68
CA TYR A 293 5.24 6.24 11.74
C TYR A 293 4.72 6.37 10.30
N PHE A 294 3.85 5.47 9.83
CA PHE A 294 3.20 5.61 8.51
C PHE A 294 2.48 6.96 8.39
N ALA A 295 1.77 7.37 9.44
CA ALA A 295 1.07 8.64 9.46
C ALA A 295 2.04 9.83 9.41
N ASN A 296 3.04 9.85 10.28
CA ASN A 296 3.91 11.01 10.46
C ASN A 296 5.11 11.04 9.48
N GLY A 297 5.68 9.90 9.13
CA GLY A 297 6.80 9.79 8.19
C GLY A 297 6.35 9.84 6.73
N ASN A 298 5.31 9.11 6.38
CA ASN A 298 4.89 8.90 4.99
C ASN A 298 3.63 9.67 4.59
N ASN A 299 2.95 10.34 5.53
CA ASN A 299 1.68 11.03 5.30
C ASN A 299 0.56 10.08 4.81
N GLU A 300 0.56 8.84 5.28
CA GLU A 300 -0.46 7.83 5.01
C GLU A 300 -1.36 7.67 6.24
N TRP A 301 -2.65 7.32 6.04
CA TRP A 301 -3.51 7.00 7.18
C TRP A 301 -3.16 5.60 7.71
N PRO A 302 -3.21 5.42 9.04
CA PRO A 302 -3.07 4.11 9.64
C PRO A 302 -4.14 3.14 9.11
N ALA A 303 -3.75 1.89 8.86
CA ALA A 303 -4.70 0.83 8.55
C ALA A 303 -5.21 0.14 9.81
N ALA A 304 -4.42 0.10 10.88
CA ALA A 304 -4.80 -0.52 12.13
C ALA A 304 -5.81 0.33 12.91
N LYS A 305 -6.74 -0.36 13.57
CA LYS A 305 -7.76 0.25 14.43
C LYS A 305 -7.14 0.92 15.67
N GLY A 306 -7.78 1.97 16.17
CA GLY A 306 -7.43 2.59 17.44
C GLY A 306 -6.16 3.44 17.43
N VAL A 307 -5.58 3.68 16.26
CA VAL A 307 -4.40 4.56 16.11
C VAL A 307 -4.86 6.00 15.94
N THR A 308 -4.36 6.88 16.78
CA THR A 308 -4.67 8.32 16.68
C THR A 308 -3.81 8.96 15.59
N LEU A 309 -4.46 9.59 14.62
CA LEU A 309 -3.77 10.36 13.58
C LEU A 309 -3.27 11.69 14.17
N ASP A 310 -1.96 11.93 14.11
CA ASP A 310 -1.34 13.18 14.58
C ASP A 310 -0.49 13.86 13.48
N ASN A 311 -0.88 13.74 12.22
CA ASN A 311 -0.24 14.42 11.11
C ASN A 311 -0.96 15.74 10.81
N PRO A 312 -0.30 16.91 10.96
CA PRO A 312 -0.95 18.21 10.77
C PRO A 312 -1.43 18.44 9.33
N ALA A 313 -0.70 17.92 8.31
CA ALA A 313 -1.12 18.08 6.92
C ALA A 313 -2.37 17.24 6.62
N LEU A 314 -2.41 15.98 7.08
CA LEU A 314 -3.60 15.14 6.91
C LEU A 314 -4.81 15.70 7.66
N LYS A 315 -4.62 16.24 8.87
CA LYS A 315 -5.67 16.94 9.61
C LYS A 315 -6.16 18.19 8.86
N ALA A 316 -5.25 19.00 8.33
CA ALA A 316 -5.61 20.20 7.58
C ALA A 316 -6.37 19.88 6.28
N MET A 317 -6.03 18.79 5.58
CA MET A 317 -6.74 18.37 4.37
C MET A 317 -8.20 18.01 4.62
N THR A 318 -8.54 17.58 5.83
CA THR A 318 -9.89 17.18 6.23
C THR A 318 -10.61 18.23 7.10
N ASP A 319 -10.04 19.43 7.24
CA ASP A 319 -10.52 20.46 8.17
C ASP A 319 -10.64 19.93 9.63
N GLY A 320 -9.77 18.97 9.98
CA GLY A 320 -9.76 18.31 11.28
C GLY A 320 -10.94 17.36 11.54
N LYS A 321 -11.77 17.08 10.53
CA LYS A 321 -12.97 16.24 10.65
C LYS A 321 -12.73 14.86 10.06
N PRO A 322 -13.40 13.81 10.56
CA PRO A 322 -13.46 12.53 9.89
C PRO A 322 -14.11 12.67 8.51
N PHE A 323 -13.62 11.90 7.54
CA PHE A 323 -14.27 11.78 6.24
C PHE A 323 -14.79 10.35 6.05
N LYS A 324 -15.82 10.21 5.22
CA LYS A 324 -16.37 8.91 4.85
C LYS A 324 -15.46 8.27 3.81
N SER A 325 -14.87 7.12 4.16
CA SER A 325 -14.20 6.24 3.21
C SER A 325 -15.16 5.18 2.70
N GLU A 326 -14.93 4.68 1.49
CA GLU A 326 -15.68 3.54 0.96
C GLU A 326 -15.46 2.28 1.83
N THR A 327 -16.43 1.38 1.80
CA THR A 327 -16.45 0.16 2.64
C THR A 327 -16.35 -1.12 1.83
N ILE A 328 -16.25 -1.05 0.49
CA ILE A 328 -16.05 -2.24 -0.32
C ILE A 328 -14.76 -2.95 0.08
N PRO A 329 -14.74 -4.29 0.06
CA PRO A 329 -13.50 -5.02 0.28
C PRO A 329 -12.49 -4.67 -0.79
N ILE A 330 -11.27 -4.30 -0.39
CA ILE A 330 -10.22 -3.91 -1.34
C ILE A 330 -9.86 -5.05 -2.33
N SER A 331 -10.13 -6.30 -1.97
CA SER A 331 -10.02 -7.46 -2.88
C SER A 331 -11.01 -7.40 -4.05
N ALA A 332 -12.19 -6.78 -3.88
CA ALA A 332 -13.15 -6.58 -4.98
C ALA A 332 -12.60 -5.59 -6.01
N VAL A 333 -11.89 -4.55 -5.56
CA VAL A 333 -11.17 -3.63 -6.44
C VAL A 333 -10.17 -4.40 -7.30
N GLY A 334 -9.37 -5.28 -6.68
CA GLY A 334 -8.40 -6.12 -7.38
C GLY A 334 -9.06 -7.04 -8.43
N ALA A 335 -10.20 -7.63 -8.12
CA ALA A 335 -10.94 -8.52 -9.02
C ALA A 335 -11.43 -7.84 -10.31
N ASN A 336 -11.62 -6.53 -10.29
CA ASN A 336 -12.06 -5.76 -11.45
C ASN A 336 -10.93 -5.36 -12.42
N MET A 337 -9.66 -5.61 -12.10
CA MET A 337 -8.52 -5.09 -12.87
C MET A 337 -8.54 -5.46 -14.35
N THR A 338 -8.87 -6.71 -14.69
CA THR A 338 -8.94 -7.16 -16.09
C THR A 338 -10.03 -6.42 -16.85
N LYS A 339 -11.20 -6.24 -16.25
CA LYS A 339 -12.30 -5.47 -16.83
C LYS A 339 -11.92 -4.01 -17.02
N VAL A 340 -11.29 -3.41 -16.01
CA VAL A 340 -10.81 -2.02 -16.08
C VAL A 340 -9.84 -1.85 -17.24
N GLN A 341 -8.85 -2.73 -17.39
CA GLN A 341 -7.91 -2.64 -18.51
C GLN A 341 -8.64 -2.74 -19.87
N GLN A 342 -9.58 -3.65 -20.02
CA GLN A 342 -10.38 -3.78 -21.24
C GLN A 342 -11.21 -2.51 -21.53
N MET A 343 -11.78 -1.89 -20.48
CA MET A 343 -12.50 -0.63 -20.65
C MET A 343 -11.56 0.51 -21.09
N LEU A 344 -10.37 0.62 -20.47
CA LEU A 344 -9.38 1.61 -20.85
C LEU A 344 -8.98 1.48 -22.32
N ASP A 345 -8.75 0.26 -22.80
CA ASP A 345 -8.42 -0.02 -24.19
C ASP A 345 -9.55 0.41 -25.13
N ARG A 346 -10.83 0.10 -24.78
CA ARG A 346 -12.00 0.48 -25.59
C ARG A 346 -12.24 2.00 -25.64
N VAL A 347 -11.97 2.73 -24.57
CA VAL A 347 -12.16 4.20 -24.53
C VAL A 347 -10.92 4.99 -24.94
N GLY A 348 -9.81 4.31 -25.24
CA GLY A 348 -8.54 4.96 -25.64
C GLY A 348 -7.87 5.75 -24.51
N PHE A 349 -8.03 5.33 -23.27
CA PHE A 349 -7.42 5.98 -22.11
C PHE A 349 -6.00 5.42 -21.88
N GLN A 350 -4.99 6.17 -22.24
CA GLN A 350 -3.58 5.82 -22.10
C GLN A 350 -3.03 6.03 -20.68
#